data_26eb4ff04107e72ec63f21285eec10f6
#
_entry.id   26eb4ff04107e72ec63f21285eec10f6
#
_cell.length_a   1.000
_cell.length_b   1.000
_cell.length_c   1.000
_cell.angle_alpha   90.00
_cell.angle_beta   90.00
_cell.angle_gamma   90.00
#
_symmetry.space_group_name_H-M   'P 1'
#
loop_
_entity.id
_entity.type
_entity.pdbx_description
1 polymer ?
#
loop_
_entity_poly.entity_id
_entity_poly.type
_entity_poly.pdbx_seq_one_letter_code
_entity_poly.pdbx_strand_id
1 'polypeptide(L)'
;MKYTRVFRPKFFHLFQKGRYSRERFVSDLIAGIIVGIIALPLAIAFGIASGVTPQQGLITAIVAGFLVSVFGGSRFLIGGPTGAFIVIVAGIVGQYGMAGLTVATIMAGIILIVMGLCRMGTIFHFIPYPIVVGFTSGIALTIFSTQMKDFFGLTDVSVPSGFIPEWICYFQNIPNINWLETALSFGCLAVIILWNKFGSKKIPGALIALLLGTAASVLLDRFCGIEFATIGSK
;
A
#
# COMPACT_ATOMS: atom_id res chain seq x y z
N MET A 1 -15.35 31.44 -21.75
CA MET A 1 -14.80 30.25 -21.03
C MET A 1 -14.36 29.22 -22.04
N LYS A 2 -13.06 28.92 -22.18
CA LYS A 2 -12.52 27.98 -23.17
C LYS A 2 -12.82 26.53 -22.73
N TYR A 3 -13.78 25.92 -23.36
CA TYR A 3 -14.30 24.56 -23.10
C TYR A 3 -13.37 23.40 -23.51
N THR A 4 -12.11 23.63 -23.86
CA THR A 4 -11.32 22.68 -24.65
C THR A 4 -10.30 21.83 -23.88
N ARG A 5 -10.44 21.63 -22.55
CA ARG A 5 -9.39 20.88 -21.82
C ARG A 5 -9.92 19.99 -20.70
N VAL A 6 -10.82 19.06 -21.03
CA VAL A 6 -11.35 18.10 -20.05
C VAL A 6 -10.32 17.01 -19.68
N PHE A 7 -9.50 16.57 -20.64
CA PHE A 7 -8.51 15.52 -20.45
C PHE A 7 -7.12 16.00 -20.89
N ARG A 8 -6.20 16.23 -19.93
CA ARG A 8 -4.80 16.53 -20.20
C ARG A 8 -3.91 15.74 -19.25
N PRO A 9 -3.49 14.52 -19.66
CA PRO A 9 -2.46 13.81 -18.91
C PRO A 9 -1.20 14.66 -18.78
N LYS A 10 -0.68 14.78 -17.56
CA LYS A 10 0.52 15.60 -17.30
C LYS A 10 1.76 15.04 -17.94
N PHE A 11 1.79 13.73 -18.19
CA PHE A 11 2.89 13.05 -18.88
C PHE A 11 3.23 13.71 -20.22
N PHE A 12 2.23 13.96 -21.07
CA PHE A 12 2.46 14.59 -22.39
C PHE A 12 2.94 16.06 -22.29
N HIS A 13 2.71 16.69 -21.13
CA HIS A 13 3.17 18.06 -20.89
C HIS A 13 4.64 18.14 -20.46
N LEU A 14 5.20 17.04 -19.94
CA LEU A 14 6.59 16.96 -19.50
C LEU A 14 7.57 17.00 -20.69
N PHE A 15 7.18 16.41 -21.80
CA PHE A 15 8.01 16.32 -23.01
C PHE A 15 7.93 17.57 -23.91
N GLN A 16 7.17 18.60 -23.55
CA GLN A 16 7.21 19.87 -24.26
C GLN A 16 8.54 20.59 -24.03
N LYS A 17 9.14 21.06 -25.15
CA LYS A 17 10.50 21.62 -25.26
C LYS A 17 10.98 22.38 -24.00
N GLY A 18 12.10 21.92 -23.42
CA GLY A 18 12.89 22.64 -22.42
C GLY A 18 12.43 22.53 -20.95
N ARG A 19 11.36 21.77 -20.64
CA ARG A 19 10.84 21.67 -19.27
C ARG A 19 11.38 20.51 -18.44
N TYR A 20 11.99 19.52 -19.07
CA TYR A 20 12.50 18.31 -18.41
C TYR A 20 13.98 18.17 -18.65
N SER A 21 14.80 18.47 -17.65
CA SER A 21 16.27 18.37 -17.73
C SER A 21 16.74 16.94 -17.44
N ARG A 22 17.94 16.60 -17.92
CA ARG A 22 18.57 15.31 -17.62
C ARG A 22 18.73 15.06 -16.11
N GLU A 23 19.04 16.10 -15.35
CA GLU A 23 19.18 16.00 -13.90
C GLU A 23 17.87 15.62 -13.22
N ARG A 24 16.74 16.21 -13.66
CA ARG A 24 15.41 15.85 -13.16
C ARG A 24 15.06 14.41 -13.52
N PHE A 25 15.37 13.97 -14.73
CA PHE A 25 15.15 12.59 -15.15
C PHE A 25 15.89 11.60 -14.25
N VAL A 26 17.17 11.83 -13.97
CA VAL A 26 17.97 10.97 -13.09
C VAL A 26 17.40 10.98 -11.65
N SER A 27 17.04 12.14 -11.15
CA SER A 27 16.41 12.27 -9.82
C SER A 27 15.09 11.51 -9.72
N ASP A 28 14.23 11.66 -10.74
CA ASP A 28 12.92 10.97 -10.80
C ASP A 28 13.08 9.46 -10.96
N LEU A 29 14.10 9.02 -11.73
CA LEU A 29 14.41 7.60 -11.89
C LEU A 29 14.86 6.97 -10.57
N ILE A 30 15.76 7.64 -9.84
CA ILE A 30 16.23 7.16 -8.53
C ILE A 30 15.07 7.12 -7.55
N ALA A 31 14.23 8.17 -7.51
CA ALA A 31 13.06 8.20 -6.66
C ALA A 31 12.08 7.06 -7.02
N GLY A 32 11.86 6.81 -8.32
CA GLY A 32 11.02 5.72 -8.81
C GLY A 32 11.52 4.34 -8.39
N ILE A 33 12.82 4.10 -8.47
CA ILE A 33 13.44 2.83 -8.01
C ILE A 33 13.24 2.65 -6.50
N ILE A 34 13.49 3.67 -5.70
CA ILE A 34 13.34 3.61 -4.24
C ILE A 34 11.87 3.31 -3.87
N VAL A 35 10.93 4.04 -4.48
CA VAL A 35 9.49 3.83 -4.26
C VAL A 35 9.07 2.44 -4.71
N GLY A 36 9.57 1.97 -5.86
CA GLY A 36 9.31 0.64 -6.39
C GLY A 36 9.72 -0.46 -5.42
N ILE A 37 10.94 -0.40 -4.87
CA ILE A 37 11.43 -1.39 -3.89
C ILE A 37 10.53 -1.44 -2.65
N ILE A 38 10.05 -0.29 -2.16
CA ILE A 38 9.16 -0.24 -1.00
C ILE A 38 7.74 -0.73 -1.36
N ALA A 39 7.28 -0.45 -2.58
CA ALA A 39 5.94 -0.80 -3.03
C ALA A 39 5.77 -2.31 -3.28
N LEU A 40 6.83 -3.05 -3.65
CA LEU A 40 6.75 -4.48 -3.94
C LEU A 40 6.22 -5.31 -2.77
N PRO A 41 6.84 -5.29 -1.57
CA PRO A 41 6.31 -6.05 -0.44
C PRO A 41 4.92 -5.59 -0.02
N LEU A 42 4.63 -4.29 -0.11
CA LEU A 42 3.32 -3.74 0.23
C LEU A 42 2.23 -4.25 -0.72
N ALA A 43 2.51 -4.29 -2.03
CA ALA A 43 1.57 -4.80 -3.04
C ALA A 43 1.27 -6.30 -2.83
N ILE A 44 2.29 -7.09 -2.49
CA ILE A 44 2.14 -8.51 -2.19
C ILE A 44 1.31 -8.70 -0.91
N ALA A 45 1.66 -8.00 0.17
CA ALA A 45 0.96 -8.10 1.44
C ALA A 45 -0.52 -7.72 1.33
N PHE A 46 -0.83 -6.62 0.63
CA PHE A 46 -2.21 -6.20 0.41
C PHE A 46 -2.96 -7.13 -0.55
N GLY A 47 -2.27 -7.76 -1.51
CA GLY A 47 -2.84 -8.80 -2.35
C GLY A 47 -3.31 -9.98 -1.51
N ILE A 48 -2.42 -10.54 -0.67
CA ILE A 48 -2.74 -11.65 0.23
C ILE A 48 -3.87 -11.27 1.20
N ALA A 49 -3.77 -10.12 1.84
CA ALA A 49 -4.80 -9.64 2.75
C ALA A 49 -6.17 -9.41 2.08
N SER A 50 -6.18 -9.18 0.77
CA SER A 50 -7.39 -9.06 -0.05
C SER A 50 -7.92 -10.40 -0.58
N GLY A 51 -7.28 -11.52 -0.24
CA GLY A 51 -7.70 -12.85 -0.68
C GLY A 51 -7.30 -13.21 -2.12
N VAL A 52 -6.33 -12.47 -2.70
CA VAL A 52 -5.80 -12.75 -4.05
C VAL A 52 -4.36 -13.26 -3.96
N THR A 53 -3.84 -13.83 -5.05
CA THR A 53 -2.47 -14.33 -5.06
C THR A 53 -1.44 -13.19 -5.00
N PRO A 54 -0.24 -13.42 -4.43
CA PRO A 54 0.86 -12.46 -4.41
C PRO A 54 1.18 -11.90 -5.79
N GLN A 55 1.17 -12.76 -6.82
CA GLN A 55 1.44 -12.38 -8.21
C GLN A 55 0.37 -11.42 -8.75
N GLN A 56 -0.90 -11.66 -8.44
CA GLN A 56 -2.00 -10.78 -8.85
C GLN A 56 -1.89 -9.41 -8.21
N GLY A 57 -1.53 -9.36 -6.91
CA GLY A 57 -1.26 -8.10 -6.21
C GLY A 57 -0.14 -7.30 -6.87
N LEU A 58 0.97 -7.97 -7.18
CA LEU A 58 2.14 -7.37 -7.81
C LEU A 58 1.84 -6.86 -9.23
N ILE A 59 1.23 -7.68 -10.08
CA ILE A 59 0.85 -7.31 -11.45
C ILE A 59 -0.09 -6.10 -11.43
N THR A 60 -1.08 -6.13 -10.54
CA THR A 60 -2.03 -5.02 -10.38
C THR A 60 -1.31 -3.72 -10.00
N ALA A 61 -0.38 -3.77 -9.04
CA ALA A 61 0.38 -2.59 -8.63
C ALA A 61 1.23 -2.02 -9.77
N ILE A 62 1.89 -2.88 -10.56
CA ILE A 62 2.72 -2.47 -11.70
C ILE A 62 1.84 -1.84 -12.79
N VAL A 63 0.81 -2.56 -13.25
CA VAL A 63 -0.03 -2.11 -14.37
C VAL A 63 -0.85 -0.88 -13.99
N ALA A 64 -1.54 -0.93 -12.85
CA ALA A 64 -2.36 0.20 -12.41
C ALA A 64 -1.50 1.42 -12.05
N GLY A 65 -0.36 1.24 -11.38
CA GLY A 65 0.58 2.31 -11.05
C GLY A 65 1.12 3.00 -12.30
N PHE A 66 1.49 2.22 -13.33
CA PHE A 66 1.92 2.75 -14.62
C PHE A 66 0.80 3.54 -15.32
N LEU A 67 -0.39 2.95 -15.45
CA LEU A 67 -1.53 3.60 -16.12
C LEU A 67 -1.95 4.90 -15.41
N VAL A 68 -2.03 4.88 -14.07
CA VAL A 68 -2.35 6.08 -13.28
C VAL A 68 -1.29 7.16 -13.46
N SER A 69 -0.02 6.80 -13.53
CA SER A 69 1.08 7.76 -13.74
C SER A 69 1.07 8.37 -15.13
N VAL A 70 0.77 7.58 -16.18
CA VAL A 70 0.74 8.05 -17.58
C VAL A 70 -0.49 8.91 -17.86
N PHE A 71 -1.67 8.45 -17.44
CA PHE A 71 -2.94 9.11 -17.72
C PHE A 71 -3.38 10.10 -16.65
N GLY A 72 -2.69 10.14 -15.51
CA GLY A 72 -3.02 11.00 -14.39
C GLY A 72 -2.89 12.48 -14.70
N GLY A 73 -3.75 13.28 -14.06
CA GLY A 73 -3.75 14.74 -14.15
C GLY A 73 -2.85 15.43 -13.12
N SER A 74 -2.29 14.71 -12.17
CA SER A 74 -1.40 15.22 -11.12
C SER A 74 0.06 14.89 -11.40
N ARG A 75 0.97 15.74 -10.92
CA ARG A 75 2.43 15.50 -10.97
C ARG A 75 2.95 14.78 -9.74
N PHE A 76 2.16 14.71 -8.69
CA PHE A 76 2.56 14.24 -7.36
C PHE A 76 1.76 13.02 -6.91
N LEU A 77 0.90 12.46 -7.77
CA LEU A 77 0.10 11.30 -7.47
C LEU A 77 0.79 10.03 -7.97
N ILE A 78 0.99 9.09 -7.08
CA ILE A 78 1.43 7.74 -7.39
C ILE A 78 0.23 6.82 -7.14
N GLY A 79 -0.19 6.05 -8.16
CA GLY A 79 -1.20 5.01 -8.00
C GLY A 79 -0.59 3.81 -7.29
N GLY A 80 -1.30 3.25 -6.33
CA GLY A 80 -0.84 2.07 -5.61
C GLY A 80 -1.94 1.43 -4.78
N PRO A 81 -1.67 0.24 -4.21
CA PRO A 81 -2.61 -0.43 -3.33
C PRO A 81 -2.88 0.41 -2.08
N THR A 82 -4.10 0.33 -1.56
CA THR A 82 -4.50 1.02 -0.34
C THR A 82 -5.17 0.07 0.64
N GLY A 83 -4.78 0.14 1.91
CA GLY A 83 -5.35 -0.65 2.99
C GLY A 83 -6.86 -0.43 3.19
N ALA A 84 -7.37 0.75 2.81
CA ALA A 84 -8.79 1.07 2.91
C ALA A 84 -9.71 0.14 2.09
N PHE A 85 -9.20 -0.41 0.99
CA PHE A 85 -9.99 -1.28 0.11
C PHE A 85 -9.81 -2.77 0.40
N ILE A 86 -8.89 -3.17 1.26
CA ILE A 86 -8.63 -4.58 1.58
C ILE A 86 -9.91 -5.29 1.99
N VAL A 87 -10.66 -4.74 2.94
CA VAL A 87 -11.89 -5.35 3.46
C VAL A 87 -12.95 -5.50 2.37
N ILE A 88 -13.09 -4.48 1.51
CA ILE A 88 -14.06 -4.48 0.42
C ILE A 88 -13.69 -5.54 -0.62
N VAL A 89 -12.42 -5.56 -1.03
CA VAL A 89 -11.90 -6.51 -2.03
C VAL A 89 -11.99 -7.93 -1.49
N ALA A 90 -11.55 -8.18 -0.24
CA ALA A 90 -11.62 -9.48 0.41
C ALA A 90 -13.08 -9.98 0.51
N GLY A 91 -14.02 -9.09 0.83
CA GLY A 91 -15.45 -9.43 0.85
C GLY A 91 -15.99 -9.83 -0.51
N ILE A 92 -15.61 -9.14 -1.58
CA ILE A 92 -16.02 -9.47 -2.96
C ILE A 92 -15.37 -10.79 -3.39
N VAL A 93 -14.07 -10.98 -3.14
CA VAL A 93 -13.35 -12.22 -3.49
C VAL A 93 -13.93 -13.42 -2.74
N GLY A 94 -14.24 -13.25 -1.45
CA GLY A 94 -14.82 -14.31 -0.62
C GLY A 94 -16.22 -14.75 -1.06
N GLN A 95 -17.04 -13.82 -1.56
CA GLN A 95 -18.41 -14.13 -1.99
C GLN A 95 -18.54 -14.49 -3.46
N TYR A 96 -17.79 -13.86 -4.34
CA TYR A 96 -17.96 -13.93 -5.79
C TYR A 96 -16.69 -14.39 -6.53
N GLY A 97 -15.61 -14.67 -5.80
CA GLY A 97 -14.33 -15.06 -6.39
C GLY A 97 -13.67 -13.96 -7.23
N MET A 98 -12.63 -14.33 -7.97
CA MET A 98 -11.89 -13.42 -8.86
C MET A 98 -12.73 -12.87 -10.02
N ALA A 99 -13.68 -13.65 -10.52
CA ALA A 99 -14.59 -13.22 -11.58
C ALA A 99 -15.47 -12.05 -11.10
N GLY A 100 -16.01 -12.15 -9.88
CA GLY A 100 -16.78 -11.09 -9.25
C GLY A 100 -15.97 -9.81 -9.02
N LEU A 101 -14.72 -9.95 -8.56
CA LEU A 101 -13.81 -8.82 -8.40
C LEU A 101 -13.53 -8.11 -9.74
N THR A 102 -13.32 -8.89 -10.81
CA THR A 102 -13.08 -8.33 -12.15
C THR A 102 -14.28 -7.51 -12.63
N VAL A 103 -15.50 -8.04 -12.50
CA VAL A 103 -16.72 -7.32 -12.88
C VAL A 103 -16.90 -6.06 -12.04
N ALA A 104 -16.74 -6.15 -10.72
CA ALA A 104 -16.84 -5.01 -9.82
C ALA A 104 -15.83 -3.91 -10.17
N THR A 105 -14.59 -4.29 -10.50
CA THR A 105 -13.53 -3.34 -10.91
C THR A 105 -13.87 -2.65 -12.22
N ILE A 106 -14.38 -3.38 -13.22
CA ILE A 106 -14.81 -2.80 -14.49
C ILE A 106 -15.97 -1.82 -14.27
N MET A 107 -16.97 -2.21 -13.49
CA MET A 107 -18.10 -1.33 -13.16
C MET A 107 -17.62 -0.06 -12.44
N ALA A 108 -16.76 -0.18 -11.46
CA ALA A 108 -16.17 0.96 -10.76
C ALA A 108 -15.39 1.87 -11.73
N GLY A 109 -14.62 1.29 -12.65
CA GLY A 109 -13.90 2.04 -13.69
C GLY A 109 -14.84 2.84 -14.59
N ILE A 110 -15.94 2.24 -15.06
CA ILE A 110 -16.96 2.93 -15.86
C ILE A 110 -17.57 4.09 -15.08
N ILE A 111 -17.96 3.85 -13.83
CA ILE A 111 -18.54 4.89 -12.96
C ILE A 111 -17.56 6.05 -12.80
N LEU A 112 -16.27 5.77 -12.54
CA LEU A 112 -15.24 6.79 -12.40
C LEU A 112 -15.03 7.60 -13.68
N ILE A 113 -15.09 6.96 -14.86
CA ILE A 113 -15.01 7.66 -16.14
C ILE A 113 -16.21 8.61 -16.31
N VAL A 114 -17.43 8.15 -16.05
CA VAL A 114 -18.64 8.98 -16.10
C VAL A 114 -18.55 10.16 -15.14
N MET A 115 -18.14 9.91 -13.89
CA MET A 115 -17.92 10.97 -12.90
C MET A 115 -16.87 11.98 -13.35
N GLY A 116 -15.79 11.53 -13.98
CA GLY A 116 -14.75 12.38 -14.56
C GLY A 116 -15.27 13.27 -15.68
N LEU A 117 -16.06 12.71 -16.61
CA LEU A 117 -16.70 13.45 -17.72
C LEU A 117 -17.71 14.47 -17.20
N CYS A 118 -18.49 14.11 -16.19
CA CYS A 118 -19.44 15.02 -15.50
C CYS A 118 -18.74 16.08 -14.63
N ARG A 119 -17.39 16.07 -14.55
CA ARG A 119 -16.61 16.98 -13.69
C ARG A 119 -17.00 16.95 -12.22
N MET A 120 -17.43 15.79 -11.74
CA MET A 120 -17.86 15.60 -10.35
C MET A 120 -16.70 15.80 -9.35
N GLY A 121 -15.47 15.87 -9.81
CA GLY A 121 -14.32 16.25 -8.98
C GLY A 121 -14.47 17.61 -8.26
N THR A 122 -15.27 18.53 -8.81
CA THR A 122 -15.59 19.79 -8.13
C THR A 122 -16.47 19.62 -6.89
N ILE A 123 -17.20 18.50 -6.78
CA ILE A 123 -18.05 18.18 -5.64
C ILE A 123 -17.20 17.96 -4.38
N PHE A 124 -15.95 17.49 -4.53
CA PHE A 124 -15.04 17.32 -3.40
C PHE A 124 -14.74 18.61 -2.64
N HIS A 125 -14.87 19.78 -3.28
CA HIS A 125 -14.74 21.08 -2.60
C HIS A 125 -15.89 21.38 -1.62
N PHE A 126 -17.02 20.67 -1.75
CA PHE A 126 -18.17 20.83 -0.85
C PHE A 126 -18.15 19.81 0.30
N ILE A 127 -17.20 18.87 0.32
CA ILE A 127 -17.09 17.91 1.41
C ILE A 127 -16.50 18.61 2.63
N PRO A 128 -17.22 18.67 3.76
CA PRO A 128 -16.72 19.29 4.98
C PRO A 128 -15.45 18.61 5.48
N TYR A 129 -14.48 19.42 5.91
CA TYR A 129 -13.19 18.94 6.41
C TYR A 129 -13.30 17.86 7.51
N PRO A 130 -14.25 17.90 8.47
CA PRO A 130 -14.43 16.85 9.47
C PRO A 130 -14.71 15.46 8.87
N ILE A 131 -15.44 15.38 7.76
CA ILE A 131 -15.70 14.11 7.07
C ILE A 131 -14.41 13.52 6.53
N VAL A 132 -13.56 14.34 5.90
CA VAL A 132 -12.27 13.91 5.36
C VAL A 132 -11.36 13.41 6.48
N VAL A 133 -11.29 14.14 7.59
CA VAL A 133 -10.49 13.75 8.77
C VAL A 133 -11.03 12.45 9.38
N GLY A 134 -12.33 12.33 9.57
CA GLY A 134 -12.96 11.11 10.11
C GLY A 134 -12.67 9.88 9.24
N PHE A 135 -12.85 10.03 7.93
CA PHE A 135 -12.54 8.97 6.95
C PHE A 135 -11.06 8.56 7.00
N THR A 136 -10.15 9.53 6.97
CA THR A 136 -8.70 9.26 7.00
C THR A 136 -8.27 8.61 8.32
N SER A 137 -8.82 9.07 9.45
CA SER A 137 -8.53 8.50 10.77
C SER A 137 -9.09 7.08 10.89
N GLY A 138 -10.29 6.82 10.36
CA GLY A 138 -10.87 5.48 10.30
C GLY A 138 -10.00 4.51 9.49
N ILE A 139 -9.52 4.94 8.31
CA ILE A 139 -8.59 4.14 7.51
C ILE A 139 -7.29 3.85 8.27
N ALA A 140 -6.71 4.87 8.91
CA ALA A 140 -5.48 4.70 9.67
C ALA A 140 -5.65 3.69 10.82
N LEU A 141 -6.78 3.75 11.53
CA LEU A 141 -7.09 2.81 12.60
C LEU A 141 -7.30 1.38 12.08
N THR A 142 -7.98 1.23 10.94
CA THR A 142 -8.18 -0.08 10.29
C THR A 142 -6.84 -0.67 9.84
N ILE A 143 -5.98 0.10 9.19
CA ILE A 143 -4.64 -0.35 8.79
C ILE A 143 -3.83 -0.75 10.02
N PHE A 144 -3.83 0.09 11.05
CA PHE A 144 -3.15 -0.23 12.32
C PHE A 144 -3.62 -1.57 12.89
N SER A 145 -4.94 -1.80 12.95
CA SER A 145 -5.50 -3.06 13.44
C SER A 145 -5.05 -4.27 12.63
N THR A 146 -5.15 -4.20 11.31
CA THR A 146 -4.75 -5.33 10.44
C THR A 146 -3.27 -5.66 10.52
N GLN A 147 -2.40 -4.70 10.86
CA GLN A 147 -0.96 -4.94 11.01
C GLN A 147 -0.59 -5.58 12.35
N MET A 148 -1.49 -5.59 13.34
CA MET A 148 -1.21 -6.19 14.66
C MET A 148 -0.93 -7.68 14.56
N LYS A 149 -1.64 -8.41 13.69
CA LYS A 149 -1.41 -9.83 13.44
C LYS A 149 0.05 -10.11 13.08
N ASP A 150 0.54 -9.44 12.05
CA ASP A 150 1.90 -9.65 11.54
C ASP A 150 2.96 -9.07 12.50
N PHE A 151 2.65 -7.97 13.18
CA PHE A 151 3.56 -7.34 14.13
C PHE A 151 3.86 -8.23 15.35
N PHE A 152 2.85 -8.96 15.84
CA PHE A 152 2.98 -9.88 16.96
C PHE A 152 3.23 -11.33 16.54
N GLY A 153 3.39 -11.62 15.26
CA GLY A 153 3.69 -12.94 14.74
C GLY A 153 2.57 -13.96 14.99
N LEU A 154 1.30 -13.53 14.91
CA LEU A 154 0.13 -14.39 15.08
C LEU A 154 -0.21 -15.13 13.77
N THR A 155 0.71 -15.94 13.26
CA THR A 155 0.62 -16.56 11.93
C THR A 155 -0.54 -17.55 11.82
N ASP A 156 -0.79 -18.34 12.86
CA ASP A 156 -1.78 -19.43 12.86
C ASP A 156 -3.19 -19.00 13.28
N VAL A 157 -3.40 -17.70 13.47
CA VAL A 157 -4.68 -17.17 13.92
C VAL A 157 -5.52 -16.72 12.74
N SER A 158 -6.69 -17.32 12.58
CA SER A 158 -7.71 -16.87 11.63
C SER A 158 -8.45 -15.67 12.23
N VAL A 159 -8.12 -14.46 11.75
CA VAL A 159 -8.70 -13.22 12.25
C VAL A 159 -10.06 -12.96 11.58
N PRO A 160 -11.15 -12.82 12.34
CA PRO A 160 -12.46 -12.55 11.77
C PRO A 160 -12.51 -11.14 11.16
N SER A 161 -13.37 -10.96 10.16
CA SER A 161 -13.62 -9.65 9.56
C SER A 161 -14.40 -8.74 10.51
N GLY A 162 -13.98 -7.48 10.63
CA GLY A 162 -14.62 -6.45 11.44
C GLY A 162 -13.75 -6.02 12.62
N PHE A 163 -13.75 -4.70 12.91
CA PHE A 163 -12.86 -4.07 13.87
C PHE A 163 -12.96 -4.67 15.30
N ILE A 164 -14.16 -4.80 15.83
CA ILE A 164 -14.36 -5.30 17.21
C ILE A 164 -14.02 -6.79 17.32
N PRO A 165 -14.52 -7.70 16.47
CA PRO A 165 -14.13 -9.11 16.49
C PRO A 165 -12.63 -9.34 16.31
N GLU A 166 -11.97 -8.54 15.49
CA GLU A 166 -10.53 -8.57 15.25
C GLU A 166 -9.74 -8.29 16.55
N TRP A 167 -10.08 -7.22 17.28
CA TRP A 167 -9.44 -6.91 18.54
C TRP A 167 -9.72 -7.93 19.65
N ILE A 168 -10.93 -8.47 19.73
CA ILE A 168 -11.25 -9.56 20.65
C ILE A 168 -10.37 -10.78 20.34
N CYS A 169 -10.21 -11.13 19.06
CA CYS A 169 -9.34 -12.21 18.63
C CYS A 169 -7.88 -11.98 19.06
N TYR A 170 -7.36 -10.78 18.92
CA TYR A 170 -5.99 -10.44 19.35
C TYR A 170 -5.81 -10.58 20.86
N PHE A 171 -6.75 -10.08 21.67
CA PHE A 171 -6.69 -10.20 23.11
C PHE A 171 -6.77 -11.67 23.58
N GLN A 172 -7.55 -12.50 22.92
CA GLN A 172 -7.64 -13.93 23.23
C GLN A 172 -6.37 -14.70 22.86
N ASN A 173 -5.62 -14.22 21.88
CA ASN A 173 -4.41 -14.88 21.38
C ASN A 173 -3.11 -14.25 21.90
N ILE A 174 -3.16 -13.43 22.93
CA ILE A 174 -1.94 -12.89 23.60
C ILE A 174 -0.93 -14.01 23.98
N PRO A 175 -1.35 -15.18 24.52
CA PRO A 175 -0.41 -16.23 24.86
C PRO A 175 0.34 -16.83 23.64
N ASN A 176 -0.21 -16.67 22.45
CA ASN A 176 0.34 -17.22 21.19
C ASN A 176 1.27 -16.23 20.47
N ILE A 177 1.63 -15.13 21.12
CA ILE A 177 2.55 -14.12 20.55
C ILE A 177 3.93 -14.73 20.33
N ASN A 178 4.45 -14.59 19.11
CA ASN A 178 5.83 -14.94 18.79
C ASN A 178 6.76 -13.80 19.21
N TRP A 179 7.44 -13.98 20.36
CA TRP A 179 8.32 -12.96 20.91
C TRP A 179 9.51 -12.62 20.01
N LEU A 180 9.99 -13.57 19.20
CA LEU A 180 11.09 -13.32 18.27
C LEU A 180 10.67 -12.44 17.09
N GLU A 181 9.52 -12.73 16.48
CA GLU A 181 8.94 -11.89 15.42
C GLU A 181 8.59 -10.51 15.95
N THR A 182 8.02 -10.44 17.15
CA THR A 182 7.71 -9.19 17.84
C THR A 182 8.98 -8.36 18.09
N ALA A 183 10.06 -8.98 18.55
CA ALA A 183 11.34 -8.29 18.78
C ALA A 183 11.94 -7.76 17.46
N LEU A 184 11.87 -8.54 16.39
CA LEU A 184 12.29 -8.12 15.06
C LEU A 184 11.47 -6.92 14.56
N SER A 185 10.15 -6.97 14.75
CA SER A 185 9.23 -5.89 14.39
C SER A 185 9.52 -4.59 15.14
N PHE A 186 9.74 -4.65 16.46
CA PHE A 186 10.18 -3.51 17.26
C PHE A 186 11.56 -3.01 16.84
N GLY A 187 12.49 -3.91 16.50
CA GLY A 187 13.80 -3.55 15.96
C GLY A 187 13.69 -2.77 14.65
N CYS A 188 12.88 -3.24 13.71
CA CYS A 188 12.61 -2.53 12.46
C CYS A 188 11.95 -1.17 12.68
N LEU A 189 10.99 -1.08 13.60
CA LEU A 189 10.35 0.18 13.97
C LEU A 189 11.35 1.17 14.56
N ALA A 190 12.21 0.70 15.48
CA ALA A 190 13.27 1.52 16.05
C ALA A 190 14.25 2.02 14.98
N VAL A 191 14.63 1.18 14.01
CA VAL A 191 15.46 1.60 12.86
C VAL A 191 14.78 2.71 12.07
N ILE A 192 13.49 2.60 11.76
CA ILE A 192 12.75 3.64 11.04
C ILE A 192 12.78 4.96 11.81
N ILE A 193 12.48 4.94 13.12
CA ILE A 193 12.42 6.14 13.96
C ILE A 193 13.81 6.78 14.08
N LEU A 194 14.83 5.99 14.36
CA LEU A 194 16.21 6.47 14.51
C LEU A 194 16.75 7.01 13.19
N TRP A 195 16.49 6.32 12.07
CA TRP A 195 16.91 6.78 10.77
C TRP A 195 16.25 8.10 10.37
N ASN A 196 14.95 8.24 10.62
CA ASN A 196 14.25 9.50 10.34
C ASN A 196 14.77 10.67 11.20
N LYS A 197 15.32 10.39 12.39
CA LYS A 197 15.87 11.41 13.29
C LYS A 197 17.33 11.74 13.00
N PHE A 198 18.16 10.73 12.73
CA PHE A 198 19.62 10.87 12.64
C PHE A 198 20.17 10.54 11.25
N GLY A 199 19.41 9.89 10.40
CA GLY A 199 19.84 9.42 9.10
C GLY A 199 19.75 10.46 7.98
N SER A 200 20.13 10.05 6.79
CA SER A 200 20.08 10.89 5.60
C SER A 200 18.64 11.04 5.08
N LYS A 201 18.19 12.27 4.91
CA LYS A 201 16.86 12.57 4.30
C LYS A 201 16.72 12.08 2.85
N LYS A 202 17.81 11.65 2.21
CA LYS A 202 17.79 11.14 0.83
C LYS A 202 17.31 9.70 0.74
N ILE A 203 17.44 8.92 1.81
CA ILE A 203 17.09 7.49 1.85
C ILE A 203 15.97 7.31 2.87
N PRO A 204 14.79 6.80 2.46
CA PRO A 204 13.69 6.54 3.39
C PRO A 204 14.08 5.51 4.46
N GLY A 205 13.75 5.77 5.73
CA GLY A 205 14.02 4.84 6.82
C GLY A 205 13.36 3.47 6.65
N ALA A 206 12.20 3.43 6.00
CA ALA A 206 11.51 2.18 5.67
C ALA A 206 12.33 1.26 4.75
N LEU A 207 13.10 1.81 3.79
CA LEU A 207 13.99 1.02 2.93
C LEU A 207 15.12 0.38 3.74
N ILE A 208 15.72 1.14 4.66
CA ILE A 208 16.78 0.64 5.53
C ILE A 208 16.26 -0.45 6.48
N ALA A 209 15.08 -0.23 7.07
CA ALA A 209 14.46 -1.22 7.94
C ALA A 209 14.12 -2.52 7.19
N LEU A 210 13.65 -2.41 5.95
CA LEU A 210 13.37 -3.57 5.09
C LEU A 210 14.66 -4.37 4.83
N LEU A 211 15.74 -3.71 4.43
CA LEU A 211 17.01 -4.37 4.14
C LEU A 211 17.62 -5.00 5.40
N LEU A 212 17.65 -4.26 6.51
CA LEU A 212 18.20 -4.75 7.77
C LEU A 212 17.33 -5.86 8.39
N GLY A 213 16.00 -5.72 8.34
CA GLY A 213 15.07 -6.74 8.82
C GLY A 213 15.18 -8.05 8.04
N THR A 214 15.25 -7.96 6.69
CA THR A 214 15.46 -9.12 5.84
C THR A 214 16.83 -9.77 6.09
N ALA A 215 17.89 -8.97 6.20
CA ALA A 215 19.22 -9.50 6.52
C ALA A 215 19.25 -10.19 7.90
N ALA A 216 18.61 -9.57 8.90
CA ALA A 216 18.52 -10.14 10.25
C ALA A 216 17.74 -11.45 10.27
N SER A 217 16.58 -11.53 9.57
CA SER A 217 15.78 -12.76 9.50
C SER A 217 16.55 -13.89 8.83
N VAL A 218 17.24 -13.64 7.71
CA VAL A 218 18.06 -14.63 7.00
C VAL A 218 19.25 -15.10 7.85
N LEU A 219 19.90 -14.17 8.56
CA LEU A 219 21.02 -14.52 9.43
C LEU A 219 20.58 -15.37 10.64
N LEU A 220 19.46 -15.01 11.26
CA LEU A 220 18.92 -15.76 12.39
C LEU A 220 18.43 -17.14 11.98
N ASP A 221 17.82 -17.26 10.82
CA ASP A 221 17.45 -18.56 10.25
C ASP A 221 18.71 -19.43 10.01
N ARG A 222 19.72 -18.89 9.36
CA ARG A 222 20.93 -19.65 8.99
C ARG A 222 21.82 -20.04 10.17
N PHE A 223 21.94 -19.16 11.17
CA PHE A 223 22.87 -19.37 12.31
C PHE A 223 22.19 -19.96 13.55
N CYS A 224 20.91 -19.66 13.76
CA CYS A 224 20.16 -20.09 14.94
C CYS A 224 19.06 -21.12 14.62
N GLY A 225 18.80 -21.40 13.33
CA GLY A 225 17.73 -22.31 12.92
C GLY A 225 16.34 -21.80 13.29
N ILE A 226 16.15 -20.49 13.37
CA ILE A 226 14.89 -19.84 13.73
C ILE A 226 14.17 -19.47 12.43
N GLU A 227 13.11 -20.20 12.11
CA GLU A 227 12.27 -19.89 10.96
C GLU A 227 11.34 -18.70 11.26
N PHE A 228 11.42 -17.65 10.44
CA PHE A 228 10.49 -16.53 10.48
C PHE A 228 9.41 -16.69 9.43
N ALA A 229 8.18 -16.32 9.76
CA ALA A 229 7.11 -16.25 8.77
C ALA A 229 7.42 -15.16 7.74
N THR A 230 7.79 -15.58 6.54
CA THR A 230 8.05 -14.67 5.41
C THR A 230 6.83 -14.54 4.50
N ILE A 231 6.83 -13.51 3.64
CA ILE A 231 5.79 -13.36 2.60
C ILE A 231 5.77 -14.57 1.64
N GLY A 232 6.90 -15.23 1.47
CA GLY A 232 7.01 -16.43 0.62
C GLY A 232 6.57 -17.73 1.28
N SER A 233 6.44 -17.78 2.61
CA SER A 233 5.95 -18.91 3.38
C SER A 233 4.44 -18.89 3.64
N LYS A 234 3.80 -17.75 3.37
CA LYS A 234 2.34 -17.54 3.39
C LYS A 234 1.77 -17.69 2.00
#